data_7a937ed621bb5bf748957ca526079db5
#
_entry.id   7a937ed621bb5bf748957ca526079db5
#
_cell.length_a   1.000
_cell.length_b   1.000
_cell.length_c   1.000
_cell.angle_alpha   90.00
_cell.angle_beta   90.00
_cell.angle_gamma   90.00
#
_symmetry.space_group_name_H-M   'P 1'
#
loop_
_entity.id
_entity.type
_entity.pdbx_description
1 polymer ?
#
loop_
_entity_poly.entity_id
_entity_poly.type
_entity_poly.pdbx_seq_one_letter_code
_entity_poly.pdbx_strand_id
1 'polypeptide(L)'
;MVVVKEEVRSHIVGVARKIFTRRGFRKTTMEEIAEVSQKGKSSIYYYFNSKEEIFRAVVEKEARELKQRLDRIIQKNESPVDRLKAYMLFRLHYVKTLGNFYAALNEESLSHMDFILDIRRNFEEEERQVVREILDDGMKKGFFKLTSSEIGAIAISTMMKGLELPLFLSDKHRTDREELLEDLIHVLFYGIIQR
;
A
#
# COMPACT_ATOMS: atom_id res chain seq x y z
N MET A 1 -18.04 -20.31 19.57
CA MET A 1 -16.66 -20.85 19.49
C MET A 1 -15.85 -20.27 18.32
N VAL A 2 -16.40 -20.11 17.12
CA VAL A 2 -15.71 -19.52 15.94
C VAL A 2 -15.34 -18.06 16.16
N VAL A 3 -16.25 -17.23 16.71
CA VAL A 3 -16.02 -15.79 16.96
C VAL A 3 -14.84 -15.55 17.90
N VAL A 4 -14.75 -16.27 19.01
CA VAL A 4 -13.64 -16.16 19.98
C VAL A 4 -12.30 -16.54 19.35
N LYS A 5 -12.28 -17.50 18.43
CA LYS A 5 -11.07 -17.90 17.70
C LYS A 5 -10.57 -16.78 16.79
N GLU A 6 -11.47 -16.11 16.08
CA GLU A 6 -11.12 -15.00 15.18
C GLU A 6 -10.67 -13.74 15.96
N GLU A 7 -11.29 -13.45 17.10
CA GLU A 7 -10.88 -12.35 17.97
C GLU A 7 -9.46 -12.53 18.50
N VAL A 8 -9.10 -13.73 18.95
CA VAL A 8 -7.73 -14.02 19.43
C VAL A 8 -6.72 -13.92 18.30
N ARG A 9 -7.04 -14.46 17.11
CA ARG A 9 -6.19 -14.36 15.93
C ARG A 9 -5.97 -12.90 15.54
N SER A 10 -7.03 -12.10 15.51
CA SER A 10 -6.97 -10.67 15.20
C SER A 10 -6.16 -9.88 16.23
N HIS A 11 -6.25 -10.25 17.51
CA HIS A 11 -5.43 -9.65 18.58
C HIS A 11 -3.94 -9.94 18.37
N ILE A 12 -3.56 -11.20 18.10
CA ILE A 12 -2.17 -11.58 17.82
C ILE A 12 -1.62 -10.78 16.63
N VAL A 13 -2.37 -10.69 15.52
CA VAL A 13 -1.99 -9.91 14.34
C VAL A 13 -1.82 -8.42 14.69
N GLY A 14 -2.72 -7.86 15.52
CA GLY A 14 -2.64 -6.46 15.95
C GLY A 14 -1.42 -6.15 16.81
N VAL A 15 -1.02 -7.06 17.69
CA VAL A 15 0.20 -6.97 18.50
C VAL A 15 1.43 -7.12 17.61
N ALA A 16 1.47 -8.16 16.79
CA ALA A 16 2.59 -8.43 15.89
C ALA A 16 2.84 -7.27 14.92
N ARG A 17 1.78 -6.64 14.40
CA ARG A 17 1.87 -5.44 13.56
C ARG A 17 2.75 -4.36 14.21
N LYS A 18 2.50 -4.04 15.49
CA LYS A 18 3.26 -3.02 16.22
C LYS A 18 4.71 -3.42 16.45
N ILE A 19 4.96 -4.69 16.74
CA ILE A 19 6.31 -5.21 16.97
C ILE A 19 7.12 -5.17 15.67
N PHE A 20 6.56 -5.68 14.58
CA PHE A 20 7.21 -5.67 13.27
C PHE A 20 7.51 -4.24 12.78
N THR A 21 6.56 -3.30 12.92
CA THR A 21 6.77 -1.89 12.57
C THR A 21 7.93 -1.28 13.35
N ARG A 22 8.08 -1.64 14.65
CA ARG A 22 9.12 -1.04 15.50
C ARG A 22 10.49 -1.68 15.35
N ARG A 23 10.55 -3.00 15.17
CA ARG A 23 11.80 -3.79 15.21
C ARG A 23 12.19 -4.41 13.88
N GLY A 24 11.29 -4.42 12.92
CA GLY A 24 11.42 -5.14 11.66
C GLY A 24 11.16 -6.64 11.81
N PHE A 25 10.91 -7.30 10.68
CA PHE A 25 10.63 -8.73 10.63
C PHE A 25 11.77 -9.58 11.22
N ARG A 26 13.03 -9.29 10.84
CA ARG A 26 14.18 -10.13 11.19
C ARG A 26 14.43 -10.22 12.69
N LYS A 27 14.29 -9.10 13.40
CA LYS A 27 14.60 -8.99 14.84
C LYS A 27 13.45 -9.44 15.74
N THR A 28 12.26 -9.70 15.20
CA THR A 28 11.09 -10.14 15.95
C THR A 28 11.09 -11.67 16.09
N THR A 29 10.68 -12.18 17.26
CA THR A 29 10.56 -13.62 17.54
C THR A 29 9.13 -14.01 17.90
N MET A 30 8.80 -15.32 17.78
CA MET A 30 7.50 -15.87 18.19
C MET A 30 7.27 -15.71 19.70
N GLU A 31 8.35 -15.83 20.49
CA GLU A 31 8.35 -15.67 21.93
C GLU A 31 7.94 -14.23 22.32
N GLU A 32 8.53 -13.24 21.67
CA GLU A 32 8.21 -11.83 21.92
C GLU A 32 6.73 -11.53 21.56
N ILE A 33 6.25 -12.08 20.45
CA ILE A 33 4.83 -11.92 20.07
C ILE A 33 3.92 -12.57 21.13
N ALA A 34 4.28 -13.75 21.64
CA ALA A 34 3.54 -14.45 22.68
C ALA A 34 3.48 -13.62 23.97
N GLU A 35 4.61 -13.15 24.44
CA GLU A 35 4.75 -12.33 25.65
C GLU A 35 3.91 -11.05 25.55
N VAL A 36 4.10 -10.24 24.49
CA VAL A 36 3.39 -8.96 24.33
C VAL A 36 1.89 -9.16 24.10
N SER A 37 1.48 -10.24 23.45
CA SER A 37 0.05 -10.58 23.28
C SER A 37 -0.58 -11.19 24.51
N GLN A 38 0.20 -11.40 25.59
CA GLN A 38 -0.25 -12.08 26.81
C GLN A 38 -0.85 -13.47 26.52
N LYS A 39 -0.25 -14.20 25.62
CA LYS A 39 -0.66 -15.55 25.24
C LYS A 39 0.48 -16.54 25.49
N GLY A 40 0.14 -17.74 25.90
CA GLY A 40 1.14 -18.81 26.00
C GLY A 40 1.70 -19.17 24.61
N LYS A 41 2.97 -19.58 24.56
CA LYS A 41 3.64 -19.97 23.30
C LYS A 41 2.83 -21.00 22.50
N SER A 42 2.30 -22.02 23.18
CA SER A 42 1.42 -23.03 22.56
C SER A 42 0.14 -22.45 21.96
N SER A 43 -0.39 -21.37 22.57
CA SER A 43 -1.56 -20.67 22.04
C SER A 43 -1.22 -19.93 20.74
N ILE A 44 -0.03 -19.30 20.63
CA ILE A 44 0.38 -18.69 19.38
C ILE A 44 0.49 -19.71 18.27
N TYR A 45 1.19 -20.84 18.53
CA TYR A 45 1.35 -21.92 17.54
C TYR A 45 0.05 -22.61 17.14
N TYR A 46 -0.99 -22.52 17.96
CA TYR A 46 -2.33 -22.98 17.57
C TYR A 46 -2.95 -22.14 16.44
N TYR A 47 -2.62 -20.84 16.36
CA TYR A 47 -3.16 -19.92 15.35
C TYR A 47 -2.23 -19.71 14.17
N PHE A 48 -0.92 -19.80 14.37
CA PHE A 48 0.10 -19.51 13.37
C PHE A 48 1.29 -20.45 13.51
N ASN A 49 1.62 -21.14 12.45
CA ASN A 49 2.71 -22.13 12.46
C ASN A 49 4.10 -21.48 12.47
N SER A 50 4.21 -20.23 11.99
CA SER A 50 5.49 -19.54 11.88
C SER A 50 5.36 -18.03 11.99
N LYS A 51 6.47 -17.34 12.17
CA LYS A 51 6.56 -15.88 12.16
C LYS A 51 6.18 -15.30 10.80
N GLU A 52 6.56 -15.98 9.73
CA GLU A 52 6.23 -15.64 8.35
C GLU A 52 4.72 -15.63 8.13
N GLU A 53 3.99 -16.59 8.70
CA GLU A 53 2.53 -16.65 8.61
C GLU A 53 1.87 -15.49 9.35
N ILE A 54 2.40 -15.11 10.52
CA ILE A 54 1.92 -13.90 11.24
C ILE A 54 2.23 -12.65 10.42
N PHE A 55 3.42 -12.53 9.85
CA PHE A 55 3.82 -11.38 9.05
C PHE A 55 2.97 -11.25 7.79
N ARG A 56 2.69 -12.37 7.10
CA ARG A 56 1.74 -12.41 5.98
C ARG A 56 0.38 -11.84 6.39
N ALA A 57 -0.18 -12.30 7.51
CA ALA A 57 -1.48 -11.84 7.99
C ALA A 57 -1.48 -10.33 8.33
N VAL A 58 -0.36 -9.80 8.86
CA VAL A 58 -0.18 -8.36 9.11
C VAL A 58 -0.16 -7.58 7.81
N VAL A 59 0.67 -7.99 6.84
CA VAL A 59 0.82 -7.31 5.55
C VAL A 59 -0.50 -7.31 4.76
N GLU A 60 -1.18 -8.46 4.71
CA GLU A 60 -2.50 -8.57 4.07
C GLU A 60 -3.57 -7.69 4.74
N LYS A 61 -3.51 -7.53 6.08
CA LYS A 61 -4.40 -6.62 6.80
C LYS A 61 -4.14 -5.16 6.40
N GLU A 62 -2.87 -4.75 6.36
CA GLU A 62 -2.48 -3.40 5.96
C GLU A 62 -2.84 -3.12 4.50
N ALA A 63 -2.66 -4.09 3.59
CA ALA A 63 -3.09 -3.99 2.20
C ALA A 63 -4.61 -3.77 2.08
N ARG A 64 -5.40 -4.54 2.84
CA ARG A 64 -6.87 -4.35 2.88
C ARG A 64 -7.28 -2.98 3.42
N GLU A 65 -6.59 -2.48 4.45
CA GLU A 65 -6.85 -1.13 5.00
C GLU A 65 -6.58 -0.04 3.94
N LEU A 66 -5.48 -0.16 3.19
CA LEU A 66 -5.16 0.75 2.09
C LEU A 66 -6.25 0.73 1.02
N LYS A 67 -6.59 -0.46 0.53
CA LYS A 67 -7.62 -0.64 -0.50
C LYS A 67 -8.95 0.01 -0.10
N GLN A 68 -9.45 -0.30 1.10
CA GLN A 68 -10.72 0.27 1.59
C GLN A 68 -10.70 1.81 1.67
N ARG A 69 -9.56 2.40 1.97
CA ARG A 69 -9.44 3.87 2.02
C ARG A 69 -9.37 4.47 0.63
N LEU A 70 -8.63 3.85 -0.28
CA LEU A 70 -8.57 4.26 -1.69
C LEU A 70 -9.94 4.18 -2.35
N ASP A 71 -10.69 3.10 -2.15
CA ASP A 71 -12.06 2.95 -2.67
C ASP A 71 -12.98 4.09 -2.20
N ARG A 72 -12.90 4.47 -0.93
CA ARG A 72 -13.68 5.60 -0.39
C ARG A 72 -13.30 6.94 -1.03
N ILE A 73 -12.02 7.14 -1.33
CA ILE A 73 -11.53 8.37 -1.98
C ILE A 73 -12.03 8.45 -3.41
N ILE A 74 -11.97 7.34 -4.15
CA ILE A 74 -12.48 7.27 -5.52
C ILE A 74 -13.98 7.56 -5.54
N GLN A 75 -14.75 7.00 -4.61
CA GLN A 75 -16.20 7.18 -4.53
C GLN A 75 -16.63 8.61 -4.16
N LYS A 76 -15.80 9.35 -3.42
CA LYS A 76 -16.11 10.73 -2.99
C LYS A 76 -15.95 11.78 -4.08
N ASN A 77 -15.17 11.48 -5.10
CA ASN A 77 -14.83 12.44 -6.14
C ASN A 77 -15.66 12.16 -7.40
N GLU A 78 -16.35 13.17 -7.92
CA GLU A 78 -17.23 13.02 -9.07
C GLU A 78 -16.50 13.06 -10.41
N SER A 79 -15.53 13.99 -10.55
CA SER A 79 -14.71 14.13 -11.74
C SER A 79 -13.64 13.03 -11.84
N PRO A 80 -13.45 12.41 -13.03
CA PRO A 80 -12.34 11.47 -13.24
C PRO A 80 -10.95 12.08 -12.98
N VAL A 81 -10.79 13.37 -13.23
CA VAL A 81 -9.54 14.11 -12.96
C VAL A 81 -9.28 14.18 -11.46
N ASP A 82 -10.30 14.58 -10.68
CA ASP A 82 -10.19 14.66 -9.22
C ASP A 82 -10.01 13.30 -8.58
N ARG A 83 -10.68 12.25 -9.11
CA ARG A 83 -10.49 10.86 -8.68
C ARG A 83 -9.05 10.42 -8.85
N LEU A 84 -8.47 10.64 -10.02
CA LEU A 84 -7.09 10.24 -10.30
C LEU A 84 -6.10 11.02 -9.43
N LYS A 85 -6.26 12.34 -9.32
CA LYS A 85 -5.42 13.20 -8.47
C LYS A 85 -5.50 12.75 -7.00
N ALA A 86 -6.70 12.60 -6.48
CA ALA A 86 -6.92 12.20 -5.08
C ALA A 86 -6.39 10.78 -4.80
N TYR A 87 -6.57 9.84 -5.75
CA TYR A 87 -6.01 8.50 -5.67
C TYR A 87 -4.48 8.55 -5.55
N MET A 88 -3.82 9.23 -6.46
CA MET A 88 -2.35 9.31 -6.50
C MET A 88 -1.78 9.95 -5.23
N LEU A 89 -2.30 11.11 -4.82
CA LEU A 89 -1.85 11.81 -3.62
C LEU A 89 -2.04 10.96 -2.37
N PHE A 90 -3.24 10.40 -2.19
CA PHE A 90 -3.52 9.59 -1.02
C PHE A 90 -2.68 8.31 -1.00
N ARG A 91 -2.57 7.61 -2.13
CA ARG A 91 -1.80 6.38 -2.25
C ARG A 91 -0.33 6.61 -1.88
N LEU A 92 0.31 7.64 -2.43
CA LEU A 92 1.70 7.99 -2.15
C LEU A 92 1.93 8.39 -0.68
N HIS A 93 0.96 9.05 -0.08
CA HIS A 93 1.06 9.50 1.31
C HIS A 93 0.76 8.39 2.32
N TYR A 94 -0.29 7.61 2.05
CA TYR A 94 -0.82 6.65 3.03
C TYR A 94 -0.03 5.34 3.09
N VAL A 95 0.51 4.85 1.97
CA VAL A 95 1.26 3.59 1.94
C VAL A 95 2.40 3.55 2.95
N LYS A 96 3.04 4.66 3.20
CA LYS A 96 4.13 4.80 4.18
C LYS A 96 3.68 4.65 5.63
N THR A 97 2.43 5.00 5.93
CA THR A 97 1.88 4.83 7.28
C THR A 97 1.63 3.36 7.63
N LEU A 98 1.65 2.50 6.60
CA LEU A 98 1.52 1.06 6.68
C LEU A 98 2.90 0.41 6.66
N GLY A 99 3.68 0.58 7.74
CA GLY A 99 5.10 0.26 7.78
C GLY A 99 5.45 -1.16 7.34
N ASN A 100 4.64 -2.18 7.69
CA ASN A 100 4.91 -3.57 7.31
C ASN A 100 4.57 -3.84 5.84
N PHE A 101 3.48 -3.27 5.33
CA PHE A 101 3.12 -3.37 3.93
C PHE A 101 4.16 -2.63 3.06
N TYR A 102 4.56 -1.42 3.47
CA TYR A 102 5.62 -0.68 2.79
C TYR A 102 6.95 -1.45 2.77
N ALA A 103 7.36 -2.05 3.89
CA ALA A 103 8.54 -2.91 3.95
C ALA A 103 8.41 -4.12 3.00
N ALA A 104 7.24 -4.78 2.98
CA ALA A 104 6.98 -5.90 2.07
C ALA A 104 7.09 -5.50 0.60
N LEU A 105 6.69 -4.27 0.23
CA LEU A 105 6.80 -3.79 -1.14
C LEU A 105 8.25 -3.42 -1.54
N ASN A 106 9.04 -2.86 -0.61
CA ASN A 106 10.27 -2.15 -0.95
C ASN A 106 11.56 -2.78 -0.38
N GLU A 107 11.49 -3.59 0.68
CA GLU A 107 12.69 -4.20 1.25
C GLU A 107 13.13 -5.44 0.45
N GLU A 108 14.31 -5.36 -0.17
CA GLU A 108 14.92 -6.48 -0.87
C GLU A 108 15.17 -7.68 0.05
N SER A 109 15.46 -7.41 1.32
CA SER A 109 15.68 -8.45 2.34
C SER A 109 14.47 -9.37 2.58
N LEU A 110 13.28 -8.99 2.13
CA LEU A 110 12.05 -9.77 2.21
C LEU A 110 11.67 -10.44 0.89
N SER A 111 12.34 -10.10 -0.20
CA SER A 111 11.99 -10.57 -1.56
C SER A 111 12.16 -12.09 -1.77
N HIS A 112 12.90 -12.78 -0.89
CA HIS A 112 13.04 -14.24 -0.94
C HIS A 112 11.83 -15.01 -0.43
N MET A 113 10.84 -14.32 0.15
CA MET A 113 9.61 -14.94 0.61
C MET A 113 8.58 -14.96 -0.53
N ASP A 114 8.15 -16.14 -0.98
CA ASP A 114 7.22 -16.31 -2.10
C ASP A 114 5.95 -15.47 -1.94
N PHE A 115 5.39 -15.43 -0.73
CA PHE A 115 4.18 -14.66 -0.47
C PHE A 115 4.38 -13.14 -0.62
N ILE A 116 5.59 -12.62 -0.43
CA ILE A 116 5.91 -11.20 -0.66
C ILE A 116 5.88 -10.88 -2.15
N LEU A 117 6.40 -11.78 -2.99
CA LEU A 117 6.32 -11.65 -4.45
C LEU A 117 4.86 -11.65 -4.93
N ASP A 118 4.03 -12.52 -4.36
CA ASP A 118 2.59 -12.56 -4.66
C ASP A 118 1.88 -11.26 -4.24
N ILE A 119 2.17 -10.76 -3.04
CA ILE A 119 1.61 -9.49 -2.56
C ILE A 119 2.01 -8.33 -3.47
N ARG A 120 3.30 -8.24 -3.85
CA ARG A 120 3.79 -7.19 -4.76
C ARG A 120 3.08 -7.24 -6.11
N ARG A 121 3.01 -8.42 -6.72
CA ARG A 121 2.35 -8.63 -8.02
C ARG A 121 0.86 -8.27 -7.96
N ASN A 122 0.15 -8.77 -6.97
CA ASN A 122 -1.28 -8.51 -6.82
C ASN A 122 -1.56 -7.02 -6.58
N PHE A 123 -0.74 -6.36 -5.77
CA PHE A 123 -0.88 -4.94 -5.51
C PHE A 123 -0.63 -4.10 -6.78
N GLU A 124 0.42 -4.42 -7.55
CA GLU A 124 0.73 -3.72 -8.80
C GLU A 124 -0.38 -3.92 -9.85
N GLU A 125 -0.96 -5.12 -9.93
CA GLU A 125 -2.06 -5.41 -10.85
C GLU A 125 -3.34 -4.68 -10.46
N GLU A 126 -3.73 -4.73 -9.17
CA GLU A 126 -4.89 -4.00 -8.65
C GLU A 126 -4.74 -2.48 -8.86
N GLU A 127 -3.55 -1.94 -8.62
CA GLU A 127 -3.26 -0.52 -8.83
C GLU A 127 -3.45 -0.12 -10.31
N ARG A 128 -2.86 -0.90 -11.24
CA ARG A 128 -3.04 -0.67 -12.68
C ARG A 128 -4.50 -0.73 -13.09
N GLN A 129 -5.24 -1.71 -12.58
CA GLN A 129 -6.65 -1.87 -12.90
C GLN A 129 -7.48 -0.66 -12.45
N VAL A 130 -7.28 -0.20 -11.22
CA VAL A 130 -7.98 0.98 -10.68
C VAL A 130 -7.68 2.23 -11.50
N VAL A 131 -6.41 2.48 -11.81
CA VAL A 131 -6.00 3.63 -12.62
C VAL A 131 -6.61 3.53 -14.02
N ARG A 132 -6.59 2.36 -14.64
CA ARG A 132 -7.19 2.12 -15.95
C ARG A 132 -8.69 2.42 -15.96
N GLU A 133 -9.43 1.98 -14.96
CA GLU A 133 -10.88 2.25 -14.85
C GLU A 133 -11.18 3.75 -14.73
N ILE A 134 -10.37 4.50 -13.97
CA ILE A 134 -10.50 5.96 -13.87
C ILE A 134 -10.22 6.62 -15.22
N LEU A 135 -9.18 6.16 -15.93
CA LEU A 135 -8.81 6.69 -17.26
C LEU A 135 -9.89 6.37 -18.30
N ASP A 136 -10.43 5.15 -18.31
CA ASP A 136 -11.52 4.75 -19.22
C ASP A 136 -12.78 5.62 -19.02
N ASP A 137 -13.16 5.86 -17.76
CA ASP A 137 -14.28 6.75 -17.45
C ASP A 137 -14.00 8.19 -17.91
N GLY A 138 -12.79 8.68 -17.67
CA GLY A 138 -12.37 10.01 -18.09
C GLY A 138 -12.29 10.19 -19.62
N MET A 139 -11.83 9.17 -20.34
CA MET A 139 -11.83 9.17 -21.82
C MET A 139 -13.25 9.17 -22.38
N LYS A 140 -14.15 8.35 -21.83
CA LYS A 140 -15.57 8.31 -22.23
C LYS A 140 -16.28 9.65 -22.00
N LYS A 141 -15.91 10.36 -20.94
CA LYS A 141 -16.49 11.67 -20.58
C LYS A 141 -15.76 12.85 -21.22
N GLY A 142 -14.69 12.60 -22.01
CA GLY A 142 -13.93 13.65 -22.68
C GLY A 142 -12.94 14.43 -21.79
N PHE A 143 -12.68 13.98 -20.56
CA PHE A 143 -11.69 14.60 -19.66
C PHE A 143 -10.25 14.22 -20.02
N PHE A 144 -10.02 13.00 -20.52
CA PHE A 144 -8.70 12.53 -20.91
C PHE A 144 -8.64 12.21 -22.41
N LYS A 145 -7.52 12.57 -23.02
CA LYS A 145 -7.22 12.24 -24.42
C LYS A 145 -5.96 11.37 -24.47
N LEU A 146 -6.16 10.08 -24.45
CA LEU A 146 -5.10 9.06 -24.49
C LEU A 146 -5.33 8.12 -25.67
N THR A 147 -4.25 7.56 -26.20
CA THR A 147 -4.34 6.50 -27.22
C THR A 147 -4.82 5.19 -26.61
N SER A 148 -4.44 4.92 -25.36
CA SER A 148 -4.79 3.70 -24.62
C SER A 148 -4.78 3.99 -23.11
N SER A 149 -5.86 3.62 -22.43
CA SER A 149 -5.95 3.67 -20.97
C SER A 149 -4.98 2.69 -20.30
N GLU A 150 -4.69 1.56 -20.93
CA GLU A 150 -3.73 0.57 -20.46
C GLU A 150 -2.31 1.17 -20.40
N ILE A 151 -1.87 1.84 -21.49
CA ILE A 151 -0.56 2.50 -21.53
C ILE A 151 -0.52 3.65 -20.50
N GLY A 152 -1.61 4.41 -20.38
CA GLY A 152 -1.74 5.46 -19.37
C GLY A 152 -1.63 4.92 -17.97
N ALA A 153 -2.28 3.80 -17.65
CA ALA A 153 -2.24 3.16 -16.35
C ALA A 153 -0.83 2.64 -16.02
N ILE A 154 -0.14 2.01 -16.98
CA ILE A 154 1.26 1.58 -16.82
C ILE A 154 2.16 2.79 -16.52
N ALA A 155 2.03 3.87 -17.27
CA ALA A 155 2.85 5.08 -17.09
C ALA A 155 2.64 5.70 -15.70
N ILE A 156 1.38 5.86 -15.27
CA ILE A 156 1.02 6.44 -13.97
C ILE A 156 1.51 5.54 -12.82
N SER A 157 1.25 4.23 -12.87
CA SER A 157 1.69 3.29 -11.83
C SER A 157 3.23 3.24 -11.74
N THR A 158 3.93 3.27 -12.88
CA THR A 158 5.41 3.33 -12.90
C THR A 158 5.93 4.62 -12.27
N MET A 159 5.30 5.75 -12.60
CA MET A 159 5.65 7.04 -11.99
C MET A 159 5.41 7.02 -10.48
N MET A 160 4.26 6.56 -10.00
CA MET A 160 3.97 6.44 -8.57
C MET A 160 5.01 5.57 -7.85
N LYS A 161 5.39 4.44 -8.45
CA LYS A 161 6.43 3.56 -7.92
C LYS A 161 7.80 4.26 -7.85
N GLY A 162 8.15 5.04 -8.86
CA GLY A 162 9.38 5.85 -8.87
C GLY A 162 9.39 6.93 -7.77
N LEU A 163 8.24 7.52 -7.47
CA LEU A 163 8.08 8.53 -6.41
C LEU A 163 8.14 7.94 -4.99
N GLU A 164 8.03 6.62 -4.83
CA GLU A 164 8.24 5.93 -3.56
C GLU A 164 9.72 5.77 -3.18
N LEU A 165 10.63 6.02 -4.09
CA LEU A 165 12.06 5.92 -3.81
C LEU A 165 12.48 6.84 -2.65
N PRO A 166 13.46 6.42 -1.81
CA PRO A 166 13.88 7.16 -0.63
C PRO A 166 14.29 8.61 -0.89
N LEU A 167 14.75 8.94 -2.10
CA LEU A 167 15.14 10.30 -2.49
C LEU A 167 13.96 11.29 -2.41
N PHE A 168 12.74 10.83 -2.75
CA PHE A 168 11.52 11.63 -2.64
C PHE A 168 10.85 11.48 -1.27
N LEU A 169 11.30 10.53 -0.46
CA LEU A 169 10.64 10.12 0.77
C LEU A 169 11.49 10.40 2.04
N SER A 170 12.67 11.04 1.91
CA SER A 170 13.50 11.40 3.06
C SER A 170 12.86 12.51 3.90
N ASP A 171 13.02 12.47 5.25
CA ASP A 171 12.31 13.34 6.20
C ASP A 171 12.73 14.82 6.20
N LYS A 172 13.67 15.22 5.36
CA LYS A 172 14.30 16.54 5.48
C LYS A 172 13.45 17.75 5.09
N HIS A 173 12.37 17.59 4.28
CA HIS A 173 11.58 18.72 3.79
C HIS A 173 10.08 18.37 3.63
N ARG A 174 9.33 18.32 4.73
CA ARG A 174 7.92 17.88 4.70
C ARG A 174 6.99 18.83 3.95
N THR A 175 7.22 20.13 4.01
CA THR A 175 6.43 21.16 3.33
C THR A 175 6.71 21.19 1.83
N ASP A 176 7.98 21.09 1.45
CA ASP A 176 8.41 21.11 0.04
C ASP A 176 7.94 19.88 -0.76
N ARG A 177 7.48 18.82 -0.07
CA ARG A 177 7.07 17.55 -0.71
C ARG A 177 5.64 17.54 -1.22
N GLU A 178 4.73 18.19 -0.51
CA GLU A 178 3.35 18.30 -0.97
C GLU A 178 3.32 19.16 -2.23
N GLU A 179 4.04 20.28 -2.23
CA GLU A 179 4.22 21.14 -3.41
C GLU A 179 4.90 20.37 -4.56
N LEU A 180 5.99 19.65 -4.29
CA LEU A 180 6.66 18.84 -5.31
C LEU A 180 5.75 17.77 -5.91
N LEU A 181 4.96 17.09 -5.10
CA LEU A 181 4.01 16.08 -5.59
C LEU A 181 2.89 16.72 -6.42
N GLU A 182 2.40 17.89 -6.01
CA GLU A 182 1.42 18.65 -6.80
C GLU A 182 2.00 19.10 -8.14
N ASP A 183 3.24 19.60 -8.17
CA ASP A 183 3.93 19.99 -9.38
C ASP A 183 4.16 18.80 -10.32
N LEU A 184 4.59 17.65 -9.79
CA LEU A 184 4.77 16.44 -10.58
C LEU A 184 3.44 15.93 -11.16
N ILE A 185 2.37 15.99 -10.39
CA ILE A 185 1.02 15.68 -10.87
C ILE A 185 0.58 16.69 -11.92
N HIS A 186 0.88 17.97 -11.72
CA HIS A 186 0.59 19.01 -12.70
C HIS A 186 1.31 18.74 -14.04
N VAL A 187 2.60 18.42 -13.99
CA VAL A 187 3.37 18.03 -15.20
C VAL A 187 2.76 16.80 -15.88
N LEU A 188 2.32 15.81 -15.12
CA LEU A 188 1.66 14.61 -15.67
C LEU A 188 0.36 14.96 -16.40
N PHE A 189 -0.48 15.81 -15.82
CA PHE A 189 -1.81 16.14 -16.36
C PHE A 189 -1.75 17.12 -17.53
N TYR A 190 -0.84 18.08 -17.48
CA TYR A 190 -0.78 19.18 -18.43
C TYR A 190 0.43 19.13 -19.37
N GLY A 191 1.42 18.29 -19.06
CA GLY A 191 2.65 18.14 -19.84
C GLY A 191 3.62 19.32 -19.64
N ILE A 192 4.75 19.27 -20.37
CA ILE A 192 5.82 20.28 -20.35
C ILE A 192 5.89 21.11 -21.62
N ILE A 193 5.06 20.79 -22.62
CA ILE A 193 5.04 21.50 -23.89
C ILE A 193 3.96 22.56 -23.83
N GLN A 194 4.36 23.81 -24.03
CA GLN A 194 3.44 24.93 -24.19
C GLN A 194 2.68 24.77 -25.53
N ARG A 195 1.35 24.70 -25.48
CA ARG A 195 0.45 24.61 -26.64
C ARG A 195 -0.03 25.95 -27.06
#